data_dfad1d4afc3e3cdc3ea913b4195045d7
#
_entry.id   dfad1d4afc3e3cdc3ea913b4195045d7
#
_cell.length_a   1.000
_cell.length_b   1.000
_cell.length_c   1.000
_cell.angle_alpha   90.00
_cell.angle_beta   90.00
_cell.angle_gamma   90.00
#
_symmetry.space_group_name_H-M   'P 1'
#
loop_
_entity.id
_entity.type
_entity.pdbx_description
1 polymer ?
#
loop_
_entity_poly.entity_id
_entity_poly.type
_entity_poly.pdbx_seq_one_letter_code
_entity_poly.pdbx_strand_id
1 'polypeptide(L)'
;PELSSVWEPKITSRVYDPRNVPVEQKQGVTIGMAMTEKQGGSDVRTNSTRAFPIGSGGPGQAYELVGHKYFVSAPMCDAFLVLAQAPGGLSCFLLPRWRPDGTKNPMQVLRLKKKMGNASNASSETELRGALAWMVGEEGRGVRTIIEMVSMTRFDCMIGSSAGMRMAASQALHHCAQRSAFGNVLNQQ
;
A
#
# COMPACT_ATOMS: atom_id res chain seq x y z
N PRO A 1 -14.98 -2.31 -16.55
CA PRO A 1 -16.17 -2.98 -15.99
C PRO A 1 -15.83 -4.33 -15.39
N GLU A 2 -15.04 -5.16 -16.07
CA GLU A 2 -14.67 -6.49 -15.57
C GLU A 2 -13.84 -6.47 -14.29
N LEU A 3 -12.88 -5.56 -14.16
CA LEU A 3 -12.08 -5.42 -12.93
C LEU A 3 -12.97 -5.05 -11.74
N SER A 4 -13.84 -4.06 -11.92
CA SER A 4 -14.76 -3.61 -10.86
C SER A 4 -15.66 -4.75 -10.39
N SER A 5 -16.24 -5.52 -11.31
CA SER A 5 -17.15 -6.62 -10.97
C SER A 5 -16.49 -7.73 -10.15
N VAL A 6 -15.19 -7.97 -10.33
CA VAL A 6 -14.43 -8.99 -9.59
C VAL A 6 -13.90 -8.45 -8.26
N TRP A 7 -13.31 -7.24 -8.27
CA TRP A 7 -12.56 -6.72 -7.14
C TRP A 7 -13.41 -5.93 -6.15
N GLU A 8 -14.33 -5.09 -6.60
CA GLU A 8 -15.10 -4.17 -5.75
C GLU A 8 -15.90 -4.87 -4.65
N PRO A 9 -16.68 -5.97 -4.93
CA PRO A 9 -17.41 -6.67 -3.89
C PRO A 9 -16.50 -7.27 -2.81
N LYS A 10 -15.27 -7.61 -3.16
CA LYS A 10 -14.28 -8.22 -2.24
C LYS A 10 -13.47 -7.18 -1.47
N ILE A 11 -13.20 -6.02 -2.07
CA ILE A 11 -12.57 -4.88 -1.40
C ILE A 11 -13.51 -4.32 -0.31
N THR A 12 -14.82 -4.26 -0.60
CA THR A 12 -15.84 -3.75 0.33
C THR A 12 -16.38 -4.81 1.29
N SER A 13 -15.92 -6.05 1.17
CA SER A 13 -16.30 -7.15 2.07
C SER A 13 -15.88 -6.86 3.52
N ARG A 14 -16.76 -7.21 4.46
CA ARG A 14 -16.47 -7.17 5.90
C ARG A 14 -15.77 -8.42 6.42
N VAL A 15 -15.53 -9.39 5.55
CA VAL A 15 -14.87 -10.66 5.90
C VAL A 15 -13.39 -10.55 5.59
N TYR A 16 -12.53 -10.74 6.61
CA TYR A 16 -11.10 -10.93 6.41
C TYR A 16 -10.83 -12.37 6.00
N ASP A 17 -10.25 -12.56 4.83
CA ASP A 17 -9.87 -13.87 4.31
C ASP A 17 -8.34 -13.98 4.24
N PRO A 18 -7.68 -14.73 5.18
CA PRO A 18 -6.23 -14.81 5.24
C PRO A 18 -5.61 -15.75 4.21
N ARG A 19 -6.41 -16.47 3.42
CA ARG A 19 -5.90 -17.46 2.48
C ARG A 19 -5.12 -16.82 1.34
N ASN A 20 -4.01 -17.43 0.96
CA ASN A 20 -3.21 -16.99 -0.20
C ASN A 20 -3.65 -17.77 -1.46
N VAL A 21 -4.76 -17.38 -2.02
CA VAL A 21 -5.41 -17.99 -3.19
C VAL A 21 -5.82 -16.91 -4.20
N PRO A 22 -6.11 -17.28 -5.46
CA PRO A 22 -6.65 -16.34 -6.46
C PRO A 22 -7.90 -15.59 -5.97
N VAL A 23 -8.10 -14.38 -6.51
CA VAL A 23 -9.18 -13.48 -6.08
C VAL A 23 -10.56 -14.10 -6.22
N GLU A 24 -10.79 -14.96 -7.21
CA GLU A 24 -12.05 -15.65 -7.44
C GLU A 24 -12.48 -16.52 -6.25
N GLN A 25 -11.50 -17.07 -5.53
CA GLN A 25 -11.70 -17.97 -4.38
C GLN A 25 -11.74 -17.23 -3.04
N LYS A 26 -11.52 -15.90 -3.02
CA LYS A 26 -11.52 -15.07 -1.82
C LYS A 26 -12.91 -14.57 -1.47
N GLN A 27 -13.21 -14.44 -0.18
CA GLN A 27 -14.41 -13.78 0.34
C GLN A 27 -14.21 -12.28 0.56
N GLY A 28 -12.99 -11.88 0.86
CA GLY A 28 -12.56 -10.50 1.01
C GLY A 28 -11.09 -10.37 0.63
N VAL A 29 -10.67 -9.21 0.15
CA VAL A 29 -9.29 -8.95 -0.27
C VAL A 29 -8.72 -7.71 0.42
N THR A 30 -7.41 -7.71 0.57
CA THR A 30 -6.63 -6.57 1.04
C THR A 30 -5.78 -6.01 -0.09
N ILE A 31 -5.64 -4.68 -0.11
CA ILE A 31 -4.88 -3.97 -1.14
C ILE A 31 -3.71 -3.23 -0.47
N GLY A 32 -2.50 -3.50 -0.94
CA GLY A 32 -1.30 -2.77 -0.57
C GLY A 32 -0.96 -1.69 -1.60
N MET A 33 0.19 -1.03 -1.40
CA MET A 33 0.65 -0.03 -2.36
C MET A 33 2.16 -0.12 -2.60
N ALA A 34 2.60 0.23 -3.82
CA ALA A 34 3.99 0.21 -4.25
C ALA A 34 4.29 1.44 -5.12
N MET A 35 4.56 2.58 -4.48
CA MET A 35 4.87 3.83 -5.18
C MET A 35 6.37 4.10 -5.27
N THR A 36 7.10 3.88 -4.17
CA THR A 36 8.46 4.38 -3.96
C THR A 36 9.51 3.42 -4.53
N GLU A 37 10.49 3.98 -5.24
CA GLU A 37 11.69 3.31 -5.72
C GLU A 37 12.93 3.79 -4.96
N LYS A 38 14.14 3.31 -5.30
CA LYS A 38 15.38 3.61 -4.56
C LYS A 38 15.74 5.09 -4.49
N GLN A 39 15.38 5.88 -5.51
CA GLN A 39 15.62 7.33 -5.51
C GLN A 39 14.79 8.09 -4.47
N GLY A 40 13.79 7.44 -3.87
CA GLY A 40 12.92 8.00 -2.83
C GLY A 40 11.51 8.29 -3.29
N GLY A 41 10.63 8.61 -2.33
CA GLY A 41 9.21 8.85 -2.55
C GLY A 41 8.82 10.32 -2.71
N SER A 42 9.77 11.26 -2.57
CA SER A 42 9.48 12.71 -2.66
C SER A 42 9.14 13.15 -4.09
N ASP A 43 9.72 12.51 -5.11
CA ASP A 43 9.38 12.71 -6.50
C ASP A 43 9.20 11.37 -7.22
N VAL A 44 7.99 10.83 -7.16
CA VAL A 44 7.64 9.56 -7.82
C VAL A 44 7.57 9.66 -9.35
N ARG A 45 7.62 10.88 -9.93
CA ARG A 45 7.65 11.06 -11.39
C ARG A 45 8.95 10.54 -12.01
N THR A 46 9.99 10.44 -11.20
CA THR A 46 11.30 9.88 -11.59
C THR A 46 11.38 8.36 -11.47
N ASN A 47 10.28 7.69 -11.15
CA ASN A 47 10.22 6.23 -11.11
C ASN A 47 10.66 5.60 -12.42
N SER A 48 11.42 4.51 -12.31
CA SER A 48 12.01 3.78 -13.44
C SER A 48 11.25 2.51 -13.81
N THR A 49 10.36 2.01 -12.96
CA THR A 49 9.49 0.86 -13.28
C THR A 49 8.67 1.16 -14.52
N ARG A 50 8.69 0.25 -15.50
CA ARG A 50 8.01 0.41 -16.77
C ARG A 50 6.78 -0.49 -16.86
N ALA A 51 5.77 -0.01 -17.59
CA ALA A 51 4.56 -0.73 -17.92
C ALA A 51 4.49 -0.89 -19.45
N PHE A 52 4.45 -2.13 -19.91
CA PHE A 52 4.34 -2.48 -21.32
C PHE A 52 2.91 -2.96 -21.59
N PRO A 53 2.16 -2.33 -22.51
CA PRO A 53 0.79 -2.72 -22.79
C PRO A 53 0.73 -4.12 -23.42
N ILE A 54 -0.24 -4.92 -23.01
CA ILE A 54 -0.62 -6.17 -23.64
C ILE A 54 -1.83 -5.85 -24.52
N GLY A 55 -1.61 -5.68 -25.82
CA GLY A 55 -2.64 -5.23 -26.75
C GLY A 55 -2.71 -3.70 -26.92
N SER A 56 -3.91 -3.13 -26.95
CA SER A 56 -4.12 -1.70 -27.29
C SER A 56 -3.65 -0.72 -26.20
N GLY A 57 -3.53 -1.18 -24.96
CA GLY A 57 -3.25 -0.31 -23.83
C GLY A 57 -4.43 0.60 -23.42
N GLY A 58 -4.21 1.46 -22.43
CA GLY A 58 -5.20 2.41 -21.91
C GLY A 58 -5.91 1.93 -20.64
N PRO A 59 -6.88 2.73 -20.15
CA PRO A 59 -7.64 2.44 -18.93
C PRO A 59 -8.32 1.07 -18.95
N GLY A 60 -8.15 0.29 -17.86
CA GLY A 60 -8.71 -1.05 -17.73
C GLY A 60 -7.97 -2.14 -18.54
N GLN A 61 -7.01 -1.78 -19.37
CA GLN A 61 -6.26 -2.73 -20.17
C GLN A 61 -5.11 -3.36 -19.39
N ALA A 62 -4.66 -4.53 -19.84
CA ALA A 62 -3.60 -5.30 -19.23
C ALA A 62 -2.20 -4.80 -19.67
N TYR A 63 -1.28 -4.85 -18.72
CA TYR A 63 0.12 -4.47 -18.89
C TYR A 63 1.05 -5.47 -18.21
N GLU A 64 2.27 -5.57 -18.69
CA GLU A 64 3.38 -6.18 -17.99
C GLU A 64 4.22 -5.12 -17.30
N LEU A 65 4.41 -5.26 -15.99
CA LEU A 65 5.25 -4.37 -15.20
C LEU A 65 6.64 -4.98 -15.00
N VAL A 66 7.67 -4.16 -15.27
CA VAL A 66 9.08 -4.52 -15.09
C VAL A 66 9.78 -3.42 -14.29
N GLY A 67 10.40 -3.78 -13.17
CA GLY A 67 11.14 -2.83 -12.35
C GLY A 67 11.32 -3.28 -10.91
N HIS A 68 11.80 -2.34 -10.07
CA HIS A 68 12.10 -2.60 -8.67
C HIS A 68 11.39 -1.59 -7.78
N LYS A 69 10.56 -2.05 -6.87
CA LYS A 69 9.92 -1.23 -5.84
C LYS A 69 10.69 -1.33 -4.53
N TYR A 70 11.15 -0.18 -4.03
CA TYR A 70 11.92 -0.07 -2.80
C TYR A 70 11.05 -0.16 -1.54
N PHE A 71 9.76 0.23 -1.66
CA PHE A 71 8.74 0.02 -0.63
C PHE A 71 7.48 -0.53 -1.24
N VAL A 72 7.11 -1.75 -0.84
CA VAL A 72 5.78 -2.33 -1.05
C VAL A 72 5.16 -2.51 0.32
N SER A 73 4.11 -1.73 0.58
CA SER A 73 3.38 -1.77 1.84
C SER A 73 2.52 -3.01 1.92
N ALA A 74 2.54 -3.67 3.10
CA ALA A 74 1.77 -4.86 3.37
C ALA A 74 1.93 -5.95 2.28
N PRO A 75 3.16 -6.49 2.08
CA PRO A 75 3.45 -7.42 0.98
C PRO A 75 2.65 -8.72 1.03
N MET A 76 1.89 -8.96 2.10
CA MET A 76 0.94 -10.08 2.21
C MET A 76 -0.42 -9.80 1.55
N CYS A 77 -0.71 -8.57 1.12
CA CYS A 77 -1.98 -8.23 0.47
C CYS A 77 -2.24 -9.02 -0.81
N ASP A 78 -3.50 -9.10 -1.21
CA ASP A 78 -3.95 -9.86 -2.37
C ASP A 78 -3.66 -9.15 -3.69
N ALA A 79 -3.61 -7.82 -3.66
CA ALA A 79 -3.19 -6.97 -4.77
C ALA A 79 -2.51 -5.70 -4.27
N PHE A 80 -1.98 -4.92 -5.23
CA PHE A 80 -1.24 -3.69 -4.94
C PHE A 80 -1.60 -2.60 -5.95
N LEU A 81 -1.75 -1.35 -5.49
CA LEU A 81 -1.72 -0.20 -6.37
C LEU A 81 -0.27 0.20 -6.62
N VAL A 82 0.14 0.17 -7.88
CA VAL A 82 1.53 0.36 -8.32
C VAL A 82 1.61 1.56 -9.25
N LEU A 83 2.63 2.41 -9.08
CA LEU A 83 2.98 3.43 -10.07
C LEU A 83 4.07 2.90 -11.02
N ALA A 84 3.84 3.02 -12.32
CA ALA A 84 4.82 2.65 -13.35
C ALA A 84 4.71 3.57 -14.58
N GLN A 85 5.79 3.70 -15.33
CA GLN A 85 5.85 4.49 -16.57
C GLN A 85 5.20 3.68 -17.70
N ALA A 86 4.03 4.11 -18.14
CA ALA A 86 3.40 3.67 -19.39
C ALA A 86 3.86 4.55 -20.55
N PRO A 87 3.55 4.23 -21.83
CA PRO A 87 3.90 5.07 -22.97
C PRO A 87 3.45 6.54 -22.83
N GLY A 88 2.26 6.79 -22.28
CA GLY A 88 1.72 8.14 -22.02
C GLY A 88 2.15 8.76 -20.69
N GLY A 89 3.04 8.13 -19.93
CA GLY A 89 3.59 8.65 -18.67
C GLY A 89 3.26 7.84 -17.43
N LEU A 90 3.59 8.39 -16.27
CA LEU A 90 3.42 7.71 -14.98
C LEU A 90 1.95 7.42 -14.69
N SER A 91 1.59 6.16 -14.62
CA SER A 91 0.23 5.65 -14.51
C SER A 91 0.07 4.75 -13.30
N CYS A 92 -1.17 4.55 -12.86
CA CYS A 92 -1.53 3.69 -11.74
C CYS A 92 -2.02 2.33 -12.25
N PHE A 93 -1.62 1.27 -11.58
CA PHE A 93 -1.97 -0.11 -11.95
C PHE A 93 -2.43 -0.90 -10.75
N LEU A 94 -3.45 -1.74 -10.94
CA LEU A 94 -3.81 -2.81 -10.01
C LEU A 94 -3.01 -4.06 -10.38
N LEU A 95 -2.10 -4.46 -9.50
CA LEU A 95 -1.24 -5.63 -9.63
C LEU A 95 -1.71 -6.71 -8.67
N PRO A 96 -2.33 -7.79 -9.14
CA PRO A 96 -2.75 -8.89 -8.28
C PRO A 96 -1.57 -9.80 -7.92
N ARG A 97 -1.66 -10.47 -6.79
CA ARG A 97 -0.68 -11.50 -6.38
C ARG A 97 -0.79 -12.77 -7.24
N TRP A 98 -1.98 -13.09 -7.69
CA TRP A 98 -2.28 -14.23 -8.55
C TRP A 98 -2.80 -13.75 -9.90
N ARG A 99 -2.37 -14.41 -10.96
CA ARG A 99 -2.91 -14.21 -12.31
C ARG A 99 -4.29 -14.88 -12.44
N PRO A 100 -5.12 -14.46 -13.40
CA PRO A 100 -6.42 -15.10 -13.66
C PRO A 100 -6.32 -16.58 -14.04
N ASP A 101 -5.17 -17.02 -14.58
CA ASP A 101 -4.90 -18.43 -14.90
C ASP A 101 -4.57 -19.29 -13.67
N GLY A 102 -4.61 -18.72 -12.47
CA GLY A 102 -4.31 -19.42 -11.23
C GLY A 102 -2.81 -19.57 -10.93
N THR A 103 -1.92 -18.98 -11.74
CA THR A 103 -0.50 -18.95 -11.46
C THR A 103 -0.12 -17.73 -10.63
N LYS A 104 1.00 -17.82 -9.91
CA LYS A 104 1.53 -16.67 -9.17
C LYS A 104 2.07 -15.63 -10.14
N ASN A 105 1.70 -14.37 -9.88
CA ASN A 105 2.24 -13.26 -10.63
C ASN A 105 3.73 -13.09 -10.32
N PRO A 106 4.62 -12.83 -11.33
CA PRO A 106 6.06 -12.67 -11.12
C PRO A 106 6.41 -11.37 -10.40
N MET A 107 5.99 -11.32 -9.16
CA MET A 107 6.26 -10.31 -8.16
C MET A 107 7.12 -10.95 -7.06
N GLN A 108 8.43 -10.68 -7.08
CA GLN A 108 9.40 -11.33 -6.20
C GLN A 108 9.76 -10.44 -5.02
N VAL A 109 9.32 -10.82 -3.82
CA VAL A 109 9.78 -10.18 -2.57
C VAL A 109 11.23 -10.58 -2.34
N LEU A 110 12.13 -9.59 -2.31
CA LEU A 110 13.56 -9.79 -2.10
C LEU A 110 13.92 -9.83 -0.61
N ARG A 111 13.34 -8.90 0.15
CA ARG A 111 13.52 -8.82 1.60
C ARG A 111 12.46 -7.96 2.27
N LEU A 112 12.25 -8.16 3.56
CA LEU A 112 11.50 -7.24 4.40
C LEU A 112 12.41 -6.09 4.85
N LYS A 113 11.83 -4.91 5.01
CA LYS A 113 12.54 -3.71 5.44
C LYS A 113 12.83 -3.73 6.94
N LYS A 114 14.06 -3.42 7.32
CA LYS A 114 14.40 -3.05 8.69
C LYS A 114 14.13 -1.56 8.86
N LYS A 115 13.18 -1.18 9.71
CA LYS A 115 12.70 0.21 9.88
C LYS A 115 12.94 0.70 11.29
N MET A 116 13.16 2.02 11.46
CA MET A 116 13.27 2.65 12.77
C MET A 116 11.93 2.77 13.49
N GLY A 117 10.85 2.92 12.74
CA GLY A 117 9.48 3.02 13.26
C GLY A 117 8.52 2.20 12.42
N ASN A 118 7.29 2.04 12.91
CA ASN A 118 6.25 1.23 12.29
C ASN A 118 6.73 -0.21 11.98
N ALA A 119 7.51 -0.77 12.92
CA ALA A 119 8.21 -2.05 12.74
C ALA A 119 7.25 -3.25 12.67
N SER A 120 6.06 -3.13 13.27
CA SER A 120 5.02 -4.15 13.23
C SER A 120 4.34 -4.29 11.86
N ASN A 121 4.36 -3.23 11.03
CA ASN A 121 3.82 -3.26 9.67
C ASN A 121 4.89 -3.72 8.70
N ALA A 122 4.66 -4.84 8.02
CA ALA A 122 5.56 -5.36 7.00
C ALA A 122 5.65 -4.39 5.82
N SER A 123 6.86 -4.17 5.33
CA SER A 123 7.17 -3.51 4.07
C SER A 123 8.29 -4.27 3.39
N SER A 124 8.24 -4.41 2.07
CA SER A 124 9.24 -5.19 1.33
C SER A 124 9.91 -4.39 0.23
N GLU A 125 11.09 -4.86 -0.19
CA GLU A 125 11.66 -4.58 -1.51
C GLU A 125 11.21 -5.68 -2.45
N THR A 126 10.76 -5.29 -3.65
CA THR A 126 10.12 -6.24 -4.57
C THR A 126 10.52 -5.97 -6.00
N GLU A 127 10.89 -7.01 -6.72
CA GLU A 127 11.09 -6.99 -8.17
C GLU A 127 9.84 -7.43 -8.91
N LEU A 128 9.54 -6.73 -9.99
CA LEU A 128 8.49 -7.05 -10.96
C LEU A 128 9.18 -7.52 -12.24
N ARG A 129 8.91 -8.76 -12.64
CA ARG A 129 9.55 -9.43 -13.77
C ARG A 129 8.52 -9.82 -14.85
N GLY A 130 7.89 -8.84 -15.48
CA GLY A 130 6.75 -9.06 -16.36
C GLY A 130 5.48 -9.36 -15.56
N ALA A 131 5.27 -8.66 -14.44
CA ALA A 131 4.12 -8.87 -13.59
C ALA A 131 2.86 -8.30 -14.26
N LEU A 132 1.82 -9.13 -14.41
CA LEU A 132 0.54 -8.74 -14.98
C LEU A 132 -0.17 -7.73 -14.06
N ALA A 133 -0.62 -6.62 -14.64
CA ALA A 133 -1.40 -5.60 -13.95
C ALA A 133 -2.38 -4.94 -14.91
N TRP A 134 -3.38 -4.27 -14.38
CA TRP A 134 -4.35 -3.50 -15.16
C TRP A 134 -4.27 -2.03 -14.84
N MET A 135 -4.32 -1.17 -15.85
CA MET A 135 -4.31 0.27 -15.65
C MET A 135 -5.60 0.72 -14.93
N VAL A 136 -5.43 1.52 -13.88
CA VAL A 136 -6.51 2.16 -13.13
C VAL A 136 -6.47 3.66 -13.38
N GLY A 137 -7.61 4.22 -13.80
CA GLY A 137 -7.70 5.63 -14.19
C GLY A 137 -7.04 5.94 -15.53
N GLU A 138 -6.79 7.20 -15.79
CA GLU A 138 -6.22 7.70 -17.05
C GLU A 138 -4.71 7.50 -17.13
N GLU A 139 -4.21 7.18 -18.32
CA GLU A 139 -2.78 7.08 -18.59
C GLU A 139 -2.08 8.43 -18.37
N GLY A 140 -0.88 8.37 -17.77
CA GLY A 140 -0.12 9.57 -17.42
C GLY A 140 -0.62 10.33 -16.17
N ARG A 141 -1.73 9.88 -15.56
CA ARG A 141 -2.32 10.49 -14.36
C ARG A 141 -2.21 9.65 -13.10
N GLY A 142 -1.23 8.76 -13.02
CA GLY A 142 -1.09 7.79 -11.94
C GLY A 142 -1.01 8.40 -10.55
N VAL A 143 -0.31 9.53 -10.38
CA VAL A 143 -0.23 10.23 -9.09
C VAL A 143 -1.61 10.74 -8.66
N ARG A 144 -2.37 11.34 -9.57
CA ARG A 144 -3.72 11.83 -9.27
C ARG A 144 -4.65 10.68 -8.86
N THR A 145 -4.57 9.58 -9.56
CA THR A 145 -5.38 8.39 -9.28
C THR A 145 -5.06 7.79 -7.91
N ILE A 146 -3.77 7.58 -7.60
CA ILE A 146 -3.39 6.91 -6.35
C ILE A 146 -3.52 7.83 -5.12
N ILE A 147 -3.53 9.16 -5.29
CA ILE A 147 -3.64 10.12 -4.19
C ILE A 147 -5.00 10.05 -3.48
N GLU A 148 -6.04 9.59 -4.14
CA GLU A 148 -7.36 9.39 -3.53
C GLU A 148 -7.26 8.38 -2.38
N MET A 149 -6.58 7.25 -2.59
CA MET A 149 -6.30 6.28 -1.53
C MET A 149 -5.36 6.86 -0.47
N VAL A 150 -4.32 7.61 -0.87
CA VAL A 150 -3.38 8.24 0.07
C VAL A 150 -4.09 9.24 0.99
N SER A 151 -5.12 9.92 0.54
CA SER A 151 -5.91 10.82 1.38
C SER A 151 -6.57 10.09 2.55
N MET A 152 -7.06 8.88 2.34
CA MET A 152 -7.60 8.04 3.42
C MET A 152 -6.50 7.58 4.39
N THR A 153 -5.32 7.23 3.90
CA THR A 153 -4.19 6.85 4.78
C THR A 153 -3.71 8.03 5.62
N ARG A 154 -3.78 9.26 5.12
CA ARG A 154 -3.47 10.47 5.90
C ARG A 154 -4.47 10.70 7.01
N PHE A 155 -5.75 10.47 6.76
CA PHE A 155 -6.79 10.53 7.77
C PHE A 155 -6.56 9.50 8.88
N ASP A 156 -6.19 8.27 8.51
CA ASP A 156 -5.81 7.21 9.45
C ASP A 156 -4.61 7.61 10.33
N CYS A 157 -3.58 8.26 9.74
CA CYS A 157 -2.45 8.81 10.49
C CYS A 157 -2.87 9.90 11.49
N MET A 158 -3.86 10.73 11.17
CA MET A 158 -4.42 11.72 12.10
C MET A 158 -5.06 11.03 13.32
N ILE A 159 -5.88 10.02 13.10
CA ILE A 159 -6.52 9.24 14.16
C ILE A 159 -5.45 8.57 15.04
N GLY A 160 -4.46 7.92 14.43
CA GLY A 160 -3.35 7.29 15.14
C GLY A 160 -2.54 8.27 15.99
N SER A 161 -2.27 9.47 15.47
CA SER A 161 -1.57 10.52 16.20
C SER A 161 -2.38 11.03 17.40
N SER A 162 -3.68 11.23 17.23
CA SER A 162 -4.60 11.62 18.33
C SER A 162 -4.65 10.57 19.42
N ALA A 163 -4.74 9.29 19.05
CA ALA A 163 -4.70 8.17 20.00
C ALA A 163 -3.37 8.12 20.77
N GLY A 164 -2.25 8.33 20.10
CA GLY A 164 -0.93 8.39 20.70
C GLY A 164 -0.78 9.54 21.69
N MET A 165 -1.25 10.74 21.34
CA MET A 165 -1.27 11.90 22.24
C MET A 165 -2.11 11.62 23.50
N ARG A 166 -3.29 11.05 23.33
CA ARG A 166 -4.14 10.68 24.47
C ARG A 166 -3.46 9.67 25.39
N MET A 167 -2.84 8.65 24.82
CA MET A 167 -2.11 7.63 25.58
C MET A 167 -0.97 8.29 26.40
N ALA A 168 -0.15 9.10 25.75
CA ALA A 168 0.96 9.80 26.41
C ALA A 168 0.48 10.70 27.54
N ALA A 169 -0.55 11.51 27.31
CA ALA A 169 -1.14 12.38 28.34
C ALA A 169 -1.70 11.58 29.52
N SER A 170 -2.43 10.49 29.27
CA SER A 170 -2.98 9.64 30.32
C SER A 170 -1.89 9.01 31.19
N GLN A 171 -0.80 8.53 30.60
CA GLN A 171 0.34 8.00 31.35
C GLN A 171 1.05 9.07 32.17
N ALA A 172 1.27 10.24 31.58
CA ALA A 172 1.91 11.37 32.28
C ALA A 172 1.08 11.83 33.47
N LEU A 173 -0.23 12.04 33.31
CA LEU A 173 -1.14 12.44 34.40
C LEU A 173 -1.19 11.38 35.51
N HIS A 174 -1.27 10.10 35.15
CA HIS A 174 -1.23 9.02 36.11
C HIS A 174 0.08 9.03 36.92
N HIS A 175 1.23 9.17 36.25
CA HIS A 175 2.52 9.27 36.92
C HIS A 175 2.59 10.47 37.85
N CYS A 176 2.19 11.65 37.40
CA CYS A 176 2.20 12.88 38.21
C CYS A 176 1.26 12.83 39.44
N ALA A 177 0.16 12.06 39.34
CA ALA A 177 -0.76 11.87 40.46
C ALA A 177 -0.21 10.96 41.58
N GLN A 178 0.82 10.16 41.29
CA GLN A 178 1.39 9.20 42.25
C GLN A 178 2.81 9.54 42.68
N ARG A 179 3.58 10.18 41.81
CA ARG A 179 4.99 10.56 42.06
C ARG A 179 5.07 11.78 42.97
N SER A 180 5.78 11.65 44.07
CA SER A 180 6.11 12.77 44.95
C SER A 180 7.54 13.25 44.78
N ALA A 181 7.76 14.56 44.82
CA ALA A 181 9.06 15.21 44.89
C ALA A 181 8.94 16.47 45.80
N PHE A 182 10.01 16.81 46.47
CA PHE A 182 10.05 17.98 47.39
C PHE A 182 8.90 18.04 48.40
N GLY A 183 8.42 16.87 48.83
CA GLY A 183 7.37 16.75 49.84
C GLY A 183 5.92 16.83 49.32
N ASN A 184 5.71 17.07 48.02
CA ASN A 184 4.38 17.15 47.39
C ASN A 184 4.25 16.20 46.20
N VAL A 185 3.01 15.83 45.87
CA VAL A 185 2.71 15.10 44.67
C VAL A 185 2.88 16.01 43.45
N LEU A 186 3.45 15.50 42.34
CA LEU A 186 3.84 16.33 41.18
C LEU A 186 2.69 17.14 40.58
N ASN A 187 1.46 16.63 40.59
CA ASN A 187 0.30 17.34 40.07
C ASN A 187 -0.24 18.43 41.00
N GLN A 188 0.38 18.64 42.19
CA GLN A 188 0.04 19.69 43.16
C GLN A 188 1.13 20.77 43.25
N GLN A 189 2.15 20.69 42.43
CA GLN A 189 3.19 21.67 42.24
C GLN A 189 2.87 22.57 41.05
#